data_d16a11074d50b71fc6e62814df17042d
#
_entry.id   d16a11074d50b71fc6e62814df17042d
#
_cell.length_a   1.000
_cell.length_b   1.000
_cell.length_c   1.000
_cell.angle_alpha   90.00
_cell.angle_beta   90.00
_cell.angle_gamma   90.00
#
_symmetry.space_group_name_H-M   'P 1'
#
loop_
_entity.id
_entity.type
_entity.pdbx_description
1 polymer ?
#
loop_
_entity_poly.entity_id
_entity_poly.type
_entity_poly.pdbx_seq_one_letter_code
_entity_poly.pdbx_strand_id
1 'polypeptide(L)'
;MDDKEIMAHIDELIDTEHQLRRQLAAGELTSQQERERLRSAEEALDQCWDLLRQRRARREFGENPDVAMVRPVGEVEGYQQ
;
A
#
# COMPACT_ATOMS: atom_id res chain seq x y z
N MET A 1 -8.21 -10.99 -4.40
CA MET A 1 -6.78 -11.05 -4.08
C MET A 1 -6.55 -11.85 -2.82
N ASP A 2 -5.67 -12.83 -2.84
CA ASP A 2 -5.30 -13.57 -1.63
C ASP A 2 -4.14 -12.87 -0.91
N ASP A 3 -3.79 -13.36 0.29
CA ASP A 3 -2.73 -12.74 1.10
C ASP A 3 -1.39 -12.72 0.38
N LYS A 4 -1.07 -13.78 -0.35
CA LYS A 4 0.20 -13.89 -1.09
C LYS A 4 0.30 -12.85 -2.19
N GLU A 5 -0.79 -12.64 -2.94
CA GLU A 5 -0.84 -11.62 -3.98
C GLU A 5 -0.73 -10.21 -3.40
N ILE A 6 -1.38 -9.95 -2.25
CA ILE A 6 -1.30 -8.67 -1.57
C ILE A 6 0.13 -8.41 -1.09
N MET A 7 0.79 -9.41 -0.51
CA MET A 7 2.18 -9.28 -0.05
C MET A 7 3.13 -9.02 -1.21
N ALA A 8 2.93 -9.69 -2.35
CA ALA A 8 3.73 -9.44 -3.55
C ALA A 8 3.57 -8.00 -4.05
N HIS A 9 2.34 -7.48 -4.01
CA HIS A 9 2.08 -6.09 -4.39
C HIS A 9 2.74 -5.09 -3.43
N ILE A 10 2.72 -5.39 -2.14
CA ILE A 10 3.42 -4.57 -1.13
C ILE A 10 4.92 -4.53 -1.44
N ASP A 11 5.53 -5.67 -1.75
CA ASP A 11 6.95 -5.73 -2.10
C ASP A 11 7.28 -4.88 -3.32
N GLU A 12 6.44 -4.92 -4.35
CA GLU A 12 6.59 -4.08 -5.54
C GLU A 12 6.52 -2.59 -5.20
N LEU A 13 5.61 -2.20 -4.32
CA LEU A 13 5.46 -0.81 -3.90
C LEU A 13 6.66 -0.32 -3.09
N ILE A 14 7.21 -1.18 -2.23
CA ILE A 14 8.42 -0.87 -1.47
C ILE A 14 9.61 -0.68 -2.43
N ASP A 15 9.75 -1.54 -3.43
CA ASP A 15 10.78 -1.40 -4.46
C ASP A 15 10.63 -0.08 -5.22
N THR A 16 9.40 0.31 -5.53
CA THR A 16 9.10 1.59 -6.17
C THR A 16 9.59 2.76 -5.32
N GLU A 17 9.35 2.73 -4.00
CA GLU A 17 9.84 3.78 -3.10
C GLU A 17 11.37 3.89 -3.13
N HIS A 18 12.07 2.75 -3.07
CA HIS A 18 13.53 2.74 -3.15
C HIS A 18 14.04 3.28 -4.49
N GLN A 19 13.39 2.91 -5.57
CA GLN A 19 13.74 3.39 -6.90
C GLN A 19 13.56 4.91 -7.03
N LEU A 20 12.46 5.44 -6.49
CA LEU A 20 12.20 6.88 -6.52
C LEU A 20 13.26 7.67 -5.77
N ARG A 21 13.71 7.17 -4.62
CA ARG A 21 14.79 7.80 -3.85
C ARG A 21 16.11 7.79 -4.61
N ARG A 22 16.42 6.69 -5.29
CA ARG A 22 17.62 6.61 -6.13
C ARG A 22 17.55 7.57 -7.32
N GLN A 23 16.39 7.68 -7.96
CA GLN A 23 16.18 8.60 -9.07
C GLN A 23 16.32 10.06 -8.66
N LEU A 24 15.84 10.42 -7.47
CA LEU A 24 16.04 11.76 -6.93
C LEU A 24 17.54 12.04 -6.70
N ALA A 25 18.25 11.11 -6.08
CA ALA A 25 19.68 11.24 -5.81
C ALA A 25 20.50 11.37 -7.10
N ALA A 26 20.06 10.71 -8.17
CA ALA A 26 20.70 10.76 -9.48
C ALA A 26 20.31 12.00 -10.32
N GLY A 27 19.43 12.84 -9.82
CA GLY A 27 18.96 14.03 -10.53
C GLY A 27 17.95 13.74 -11.64
N GLU A 28 17.36 12.55 -11.65
CA GLU A 28 16.37 12.14 -12.66
C GLU A 28 14.96 12.64 -12.34
N LEU A 29 14.71 13.02 -11.09
CA LEU A 29 13.44 13.55 -10.62
C LEU A 29 13.65 14.84 -9.85
N THR A 30 12.69 15.75 -9.92
CA THR A 30 12.64 16.89 -9.01
C THR A 30 12.13 16.44 -7.65
N SER A 31 12.41 17.23 -6.60
CA SER A 31 11.89 16.96 -5.25
C SER A 31 10.37 16.88 -5.22
N GLN A 32 9.69 17.73 -6.01
CA GLN A 32 8.24 17.72 -6.09
C GLN A 32 7.72 16.43 -6.74
N GLN A 33 8.35 16.01 -7.85
CA GLN A 33 7.98 14.77 -8.53
C GLN A 33 8.17 13.55 -7.63
N GLU A 34 9.27 13.50 -6.89
CA GLU A 34 9.54 12.43 -5.95
C GLU A 34 8.46 12.38 -4.86
N ARG A 35 8.14 13.53 -4.25
CA ARG A 35 7.12 13.59 -3.19
C ARG A 35 5.75 13.12 -3.66
N GLU A 36 5.34 13.54 -4.85
CA GLU A 36 4.05 13.14 -5.42
C GLU A 36 3.99 11.64 -5.67
N ARG A 37 5.05 11.08 -6.23
CA ARG A 37 5.11 9.64 -6.53
C ARG A 37 5.25 8.78 -5.28
N LEU A 38 6.03 9.24 -4.29
CA LEU A 38 6.14 8.57 -3.00
C LEU A 38 4.79 8.56 -2.28
N ARG A 39 4.07 9.67 -2.31
CA ARG A 39 2.75 9.77 -1.71
C ARG A 39 1.80 8.74 -2.31
N SER A 40 1.77 8.62 -3.64
CA SER A 40 0.93 7.64 -4.32
C SER A 40 1.29 6.21 -3.92
N ALA A 41 2.58 5.90 -3.83
CA ALA A 41 3.04 4.58 -3.40
C ALA A 41 2.67 4.29 -1.95
N GLU A 42 2.81 5.28 -1.06
CA GLU A 42 2.44 5.15 0.35
C GLU A 42 0.94 4.94 0.54
N GLU A 43 0.12 5.66 -0.21
CA GLU A 43 -1.34 5.48 -0.19
C GLU A 43 -1.73 4.07 -0.64
N ALA A 44 -1.10 3.57 -1.70
CA ALA A 44 -1.34 2.21 -2.17
C ALA A 44 -0.88 1.16 -1.15
N LEU A 45 0.26 1.40 -0.47
CA LEU A 45 0.73 0.53 0.62
C LEU A 45 -0.28 0.48 1.77
N ASP A 46 -0.79 1.63 2.18
CA ASP A 46 -1.78 1.71 3.25
C ASP A 46 -3.04 0.91 2.91
N GLN A 47 -3.50 1.01 1.66
CA GLN A 47 -4.63 0.22 1.18
C GLN A 47 -4.35 -1.28 1.21
N CYS A 48 -3.14 -1.70 0.86
CA CYS A 48 -2.73 -3.10 0.90
C CYS A 48 -2.71 -3.63 2.34
N TRP A 49 -2.12 -2.89 3.27
CA TRP A 49 -2.09 -3.27 4.68
C TRP A 49 -3.49 -3.32 5.29
N ASP A 50 -4.34 -2.37 4.93
CA ASP A 50 -5.75 -2.37 5.35
C ASP A 50 -6.47 -3.62 4.86
N LEU A 51 -6.27 -3.98 3.60
CA LEU A 51 -6.90 -5.16 3.01
C LEU A 51 -6.46 -6.44 3.74
N LEU A 52 -5.18 -6.56 4.07
CA LEU A 52 -4.67 -7.69 4.86
C LEU A 52 -5.33 -7.75 6.25
N ARG A 53 -5.48 -6.60 6.91
CA ARG A 53 -6.16 -6.54 8.21
C ARG A 53 -7.63 -6.97 8.12
N GLN A 54 -8.33 -6.54 7.06
CA GLN A 54 -9.71 -6.95 6.80
C GLN A 54 -9.81 -8.47 6.63
N ARG A 55 -8.92 -9.03 5.81
CA ARG A 55 -8.90 -10.48 5.55
C ARG A 55 -8.64 -11.27 6.82
N ARG A 56 -7.70 -10.81 7.64
CA ARG A 56 -7.37 -11.43 8.92
C ARG A 56 -8.56 -11.39 9.88
N ALA A 57 -9.22 -10.24 10.00
CA ALA A 57 -10.38 -10.08 10.86
C ALA A 57 -11.51 -11.03 10.45
N ARG A 58 -11.76 -11.16 9.15
CA ARG A 58 -12.80 -12.07 8.65
C ARG A 58 -12.48 -13.52 8.99
N ARG A 59 -11.24 -13.96 8.84
CA ARG A 59 -10.82 -15.31 9.22
C ARG A 59 -11.03 -15.57 10.70
N GLU A 60 -10.70 -14.60 11.55
CA GLU A 60 -10.84 -14.71 13.00
C GLU A 60 -12.31 -14.86 13.43
N PHE A 61 -13.24 -14.27 12.68
CA PHE A 61 -14.68 -14.36 12.94
C PHE A 61 -15.38 -15.43 12.11
N GLY A 62 -14.63 -16.31 11.44
CA GLY A 62 -15.19 -17.38 10.63
C GLY A 62 -15.86 -16.91 9.34
N GLU A 63 -15.58 -15.69 8.91
CA GLU A 63 -16.10 -15.12 7.67
C GLU A 63 -15.15 -15.41 6.50
N ASN A 64 -15.67 -15.31 5.27
CA ASN A 64 -14.85 -15.48 4.07
C ASN A 64 -13.92 -14.27 3.86
N PRO A 65 -12.57 -14.45 3.94
CA PRO A 65 -11.65 -13.35 3.72
C PRO A 65 -11.72 -12.77 2.30
N ASP A 66 -12.15 -13.53 1.31
CA ASP A 66 -12.24 -13.09 -0.08
C ASP A 66 -13.30 -12.02 -0.32
N VAL A 67 -14.17 -11.76 0.65
CA VAL A 67 -15.16 -10.67 0.58
C VAL A 67 -14.54 -9.32 0.95
N ALA A 68 -13.34 -9.30 1.54
CA ALA A 68 -12.65 -8.06 1.88
C ALA A 68 -12.34 -7.27 0.61
N MET A 69 -12.52 -5.96 0.67
CA MET A 69 -12.37 -5.06 -0.47
C MET A 69 -11.45 -3.90 -0.13
N VAL A 70 -10.74 -3.40 -1.14
CA VAL A 70 -9.93 -2.20 -1.01
C VAL A 70 -10.84 -1.03 -0.61
N ARG A 71 -10.46 -0.29 0.43
CA ARG A 71 -11.20 0.88 0.90
C ARG A 71 -10.55 2.17 0.41
N PRO A 72 -11.34 3.27 0.29
CA PRO A 72 -10.79 4.56 -0.11
C PRO A 72 -9.66 5.02 0.80
N VAL A 73 -8.68 5.72 0.24
CA VAL A 73 -7.49 6.21 0.95
C VAL A 73 -7.84 7.00 2.22
N GLY A 74 -8.80 7.92 2.13
CA GLY A 74 -9.18 8.73 3.29
C GLY A 74 -9.72 7.92 4.46
N GLU A 75 -10.39 6.79 4.19
CA GLU A 75 -10.90 5.87 5.20
C GLU A 75 -9.77 5.07 5.85
N VAL A 76 -8.81 4.61 5.03
CA VAL A 76 -7.64 3.85 5.48
C VAL A 76 -6.71 4.72 6.33
N GLU A 77 -6.42 5.93 5.90
CA GLU A 77 -5.53 6.87 6.62
C GLU A 77 -6.07 7.22 8.00
N GLY A 78 -7.38 7.23 8.18
CA GLY A 78 -8.01 7.46 9.47
C GLY A 78 -7.62 6.43 10.54
N TYR A 79 -7.24 5.24 10.15
CA TYR A 79 -6.83 4.17 11.07
C TYR A 79 -5.42 4.32 11.62
N GLN A 80 -4.61 5.15 11.02
CA GLN A 80 -3.20 5.28 11.37
C GLN A 80 -2.93 6.31 12.46
N GLN A 81 -3.95 6.93 12.93
CA GLN A 81 -3.83 7.99 13.95
C GLN A 81 -4.01 7.45 15.37
#